data_af0ddfc320b1fc7a1899224e9a9c0aa1
#
_entry.id   af0ddfc320b1fc7a1899224e9a9c0aa1
#
_cell.length_a   1.000
_cell.length_b   1.000
_cell.length_c   1.000
_cell.angle_alpha   90.00
_cell.angle_beta   90.00
_cell.angle_gamma   90.00
#
_symmetry.space_group_name_H-M   'P 1'
#
loop_
_entity.id
_entity.type
_entity.pdbx_description
1 polymer ?
#
loop_
_entity_poly.entity_id
_entity_poly.type
_entity_poly.pdbx_seq_one_letter_code
_entity_poly.pdbx_strand_id
1 'polypeptide(L)'
;DDAVGEAFDKVARVLGLPYPGGPQIDKLAKTGEPTYKFHSVVIANGNFSYSGLKTAVINTVHNAEQKGEAVNKADVAASYTRYANDGLLDRLVEFQRKTGLTTVAVAGGVGANSYLREQMQLRFADKGVRVCLPVLHLCGDNAAMIASRGYYMFVKGETAPLTLNACPTLKLRGDKPHR
;
A
#
# COMPACT_ATOMS: atom_id res chain seq x y z
N ASP A 1 3.31 13.04 1.90
CA ASP A 1 4.29 11.96 1.88
C ASP A 1 4.06 11.05 0.66
N ASP A 2 5.02 10.19 0.33
CA ASP A 2 4.89 9.27 -0.80
C ASP A 2 3.71 8.30 -0.60
N ALA A 3 2.96 8.02 -1.67
CA ALA A 3 2.03 6.90 -1.66
C ALA A 3 2.81 5.58 -1.58
N VAL A 4 2.22 4.56 -0.93
CA VAL A 4 2.89 3.26 -0.71
C VAL A 4 3.40 2.66 -2.03
N GLY A 5 2.56 2.62 -3.07
CA GLY A 5 2.95 2.08 -4.38
C GLY A 5 4.11 2.85 -5.01
N GLU A 6 4.09 4.18 -4.93
CA GLU A 6 5.17 5.03 -5.40
C GLU A 6 6.49 4.79 -4.65
N ALA A 7 6.42 4.56 -3.34
CA ALA A 7 7.59 4.21 -2.55
C ALA A 7 8.18 2.86 -2.97
N PHE A 8 7.34 1.85 -3.26
CA PHE A 8 7.78 0.58 -3.84
C PHE A 8 8.49 0.76 -5.18
N ASP A 9 7.95 1.58 -6.09
CA ASP A 9 8.57 1.84 -7.40
C ASP A 9 9.94 2.52 -7.27
N LYS A 10 10.06 3.48 -6.33
CA LYS A 10 11.33 4.18 -6.06
C LYS A 10 12.38 3.24 -5.47
N VAL A 11 12.01 2.35 -4.53
CA VAL A 11 12.92 1.35 -3.96
C VAL A 11 13.32 0.33 -5.02
N ALA A 12 12.39 -0.15 -5.85
CA ALA A 12 12.69 -1.04 -6.96
C ALA A 12 13.75 -0.46 -7.90
N ARG A 13 13.63 0.81 -8.24
CA ARG A 13 14.62 1.51 -9.08
C ARG A 13 16.02 1.51 -8.45
N VAL A 14 16.12 1.76 -7.14
CA VAL A 14 17.40 1.73 -6.41
C VAL A 14 18.03 0.33 -6.43
N LEU A 15 17.19 -0.72 -6.35
CA LEU A 15 17.64 -2.10 -6.45
C LEU A 15 17.94 -2.55 -7.89
N GLY A 16 17.74 -1.67 -8.90
CA GLY A 16 17.94 -1.97 -10.31
C GLY A 16 16.85 -2.88 -10.90
N LEU A 17 15.65 -2.86 -10.33
CA LEU A 17 14.51 -3.64 -10.81
C LEU A 17 13.68 -2.86 -11.83
N PRO A 18 13.05 -3.53 -12.82
CA PRO A 18 12.23 -2.88 -13.83
C PRO A 18 10.91 -2.36 -13.25
N TYR A 19 10.29 -1.40 -13.95
CA TYR A 19 8.93 -0.93 -13.70
C TYR A 19 7.88 -1.91 -14.27
N PRO A 20 6.74 -2.12 -13.61
CA PRO A 20 6.35 -1.58 -12.28
C PRO A 20 7.09 -2.26 -11.14
N GLY A 21 7.57 -1.47 -10.18
CA GLY A 21 8.47 -1.92 -9.11
C GLY A 21 7.80 -2.80 -8.06
N GLY A 22 6.53 -2.53 -7.73
CA GLY A 22 5.80 -3.27 -6.69
C GLY A 22 5.83 -4.80 -6.90
N PRO A 23 5.39 -5.32 -8.06
CA PRO A 23 5.45 -6.76 -8.35
C PRO A 23 6.87 -7.34 -8.36
N GLN A 24 7.85 -6.56 -8.78
CA GLN A 24 9.26 -7.01 -8.81
C GLN A 24 9.82 -7.16 -7.40
N ILE A 25 9.57 -6.18 -6.52
CA ILE A 25 9.94 -6.28 -5.10
C ILE A 25 9.22 -7.44 -4.44
N ASP A 26 7.92 -7.62 -4.68
CA ASP A 26 7.14 -8.72 -4.10
C ASP A 26 7.72 -10.08 -4.51
N LYS A 27 8.11 -10.24 -5.77
CA LYS A 27 8.75 -11.46 -6.27
C LYS A 27 10.13 -11.68 -5.64
N LEU A 28 10.96 -10.63 -5.59
CA LEU A 28 12.32 -10.71 -5.05
C LEU A 28 12.32 -10.97 -3.54
N ALA A 29 11.42 -10.34 -2.81
CA ALA A 29 11.28 -10.48 -1.36
C ALA A 29 11.02 -11.92 -0.91
N LYS A 30 10.38 -12.75 -1.75
CA LYS A 30 10.13 -14.16 -1.47
C LYS A 30 11.39 -15.03 -1.46
N THR A 31 12.48 -14.54 -2.02
CA THR A 31 13.76 -15.26 -2.11
C THR A 31 14.79 -14.75 -1.11
N GLY A 32 14.44 -13.74 -0.30
CA GLY A 32 15.31 -13.12 0.70
C GLY A 32 14.78 -13.27 2.11
N GLU A 33 15.64 -12.95 3.05
CA GLU A 33 15.34 -12.92 4.49
C GLU A 33 15.29 -11.47 4.99
N PRO A 34 14.36 -11.10 5.90
CA PRO A 34 14.23 -9.73 6.38
C PRO A 34 15.30 -9.39 7.43
N THR A 35 16.56 -9.34 7.02
CA THR A 35 17.75 -9.15 7.89
C THR A 35 18.09 -7.69 8.14
N TYR A 36 17.68 -6.76 7.26
CA TYR A 36 17.93 -5.33 7.41
C TYR A 36 16.94 -4.69 8.37
N LYS A 37 17.46 -3.80 9.23
CA LYS A 37 16.62 -3.02 10.17
C LYS A 37 16.37 -1.63 9.62
N PHE A 38 15.09 -1.29 9.46
CA PHE A 38 14.64 0.03 9.06
C PHE A 38 13.76 0.66 10.16
N HIS A 39 13.45 1.94 10.00
CA HIS A 39 12.50 2.60 10.88
C HIS A 39 11.06 2.24 10.52
N SER A 40 10.18 2.24 11.54
CA SER A 40 8.75 2.07 11.32
C SER A 40 8.20 3.16 10.40
N VAL A 41 7.25 2.80 9.55
CA VAL A 41 6.49 3.77 8.74
C VAL A 41 5.48 4.57 9.56
N VAL A 42 5.14 4.12 10.77
CA VAL A 42 4.20 4.82 11.66
C VAL A 42 4.93 5.96 12.36
N ILE A 43 4.42 7.16 12.19
CA ILE A 43 4.92 8.38 12.83
C ILE A 43 3.95 8.91 13.88
N ALA A 44 4.32 10.03 14.52
CA ALA A 44 3.45 10.70 15.48
C ALA A 44 2.03 10.91 14.94
N ASN A 45 1.04 10.85 15.81
CA ASN A 45 -0.39 10.96 15.49
C ASN A 45 -0.98 9.79 14.66
N GLY A 46 -0.23 8.70 14.49
CA GLY A 46 -0.68 7.52 13.77
C GLY A 46 -0.75 7.66 12.26
N ASN A 47 -0.14 8.69 11.71
CA ASN A 47 0.10 8.82 10.28
C ASN A 47 1.24 7.90 9.81
N PHE A 48 1.43 7.81 8.51
CA PHE A 48 2.49 7.00 7.90
C PHE A 48 3.49 7.89 7.16
N SER A 49 4.77 7.47 7.15
CA SER A 49 5.84 8.09 6.35
C SER A 49 6.58 7.03 5.54
N TYR A 50 6.20 6.87 4.31
CA TYR A 50 6.87 5.97 3.38
C TYR A 50 8.12 6.60 2.75
N SER A 51 8.17 7.92 2.67
CA SER A 51 9.38 8.65 2.22
C SER A 51 10.56 8.42 3.17
N GLY A 52 10.31 8.34 4.48
CA GLY A 52 11.33 8.02 5.47
C GLY A 52 11.90 6.60 5.29
N LEU A 53 11.03 5.61 5.13
CA LEU A 53 11.44 4.22 4.87
C LEU A 53 12.21 4.09 3.56
N LYS A 54 11.70 4.69 2.47
CA LYS A 54 12.40 4.74 1.18
C LYS A 54 13.81 5.30 1.32
N THR A 55 13.96 6.44 2.01
CA THR A 55 15.26 7.09 2.22
C THR A 55 16.21 6.20 3.00
N ALA A 56 15.73 5.49 4.02
CA ALA A 56 16.54 4.55 4.78
C ALA A 56 17.09 3.41 3.90
N VAL A 57 16.28 2.87 2.99
CA VAL A 57 16.73 1.85 2.03
C VAL A 57 17.78 2.42 1.06
N ILE A 58 17.54 3.60 0.49
CA ILE A 58 18.48 4.26 -0.43
C ILE A 58 19.84 4.45 0.25
N ASN A 59 19.83 4.98 1.47
CA ASN A 59 21.06 5.21 2.23
C ASN A 59 21.78 3.89 2.56
N THR A 60 21.05 2.84 2.88
CA THR A 60 21.64 1.51 3.15
C THR A 60 22.37 0.97 1.92
N VAL A 61 21.74 1.03 0.76
CA VAL A 61 22.34 0.56 -0.50
C VAL A 61 23.55 1.41 -0.88
N HIS A 62 23.42 2.73 -0.89
CA HIS A 62 24.53 3.64 -1.25
C HIS A 62 25.71 3.52 -0.30
N ASN A 63 25.47 3.42 1.02
CA ASN A 63 26.56 3.28 2.00
C ASN A 63 27.35 1.98 1.80
N ALA A 64 26.66 0.89 1.47
CA ALA A 64 27.32 -0.39 1.18
C ALA A 64 28.13 -0.29 -0.13
N GLU A 65 27.58 0.32 -1.18
CA GLU A 65 28.28 0.55 -2.44
C GLU A 65 29.56 1.39 -2.25
N GLN A 66 29.49 2.45 -1.45
CA GLN A 66 30.66 3.30 -1.15
C GLN A 66 31.75 2.56 -0.40
N LYS A 67 31.38 1.57 0.43
CA LYS A 67 32.33 0.73 1.16
C LYS A 67 32.83 -0.46 0.35
N GLY A 68 32.32 -0.68 -0.87
CA GLY A 68 32.60 -1.87 -1.67
C GLY A 68 31.98 -3.14 -1.11
N GLU A 69 30.97 -3.03 -0.26
CA GLU A 69 30.24 -4.13 0.33
C GLU A 69 29.13 -4.62 -0.62
N ALA A 70 28.97 -5.92 -0.77
CA ALA A 70 27.87 -6.48 -1.55
C ALA A 70 26.55 -6.40 -0.78
N VAL A 71 25.50 -5.86 -1.41
CA VAL A 71 24.16 -5.82 -0.86
C VAL A 71 23.35 -7.00 -1.37
N ASN A 72 22.79 -7.80 -0.46
CA ASN A 72 21.81 -8.80 -0.85
C ASN A 72 20.47 -8.11 -1.16
N LYS A 73 20.19 -7.89 -2.43
CA LYS A 73 18.97 -7.21 -2.90
C LYS A 73 17.69 -7.92 -2.48
N ALA A 74 17.72 -9.26 -2.38
CA ALA A 74 16.55 -10.04 -1.95
C ALA A 74 16.23 -9.79 -0.48
N ASP A 75 17.26 -9.73 0.37
CA ASP A 75 17.08 -9.44 1.80
C ASP A 75 16.62 -7.99 2.03
N VAL A 76 17.13 -7.03 1.24
CA VAL A 76 16.64 -5.65 1.28
C VAL A 76 15.17 -5.60 0.87
N ALA A 77 14.78 -6.29 -0.22
CA ALA A 77 13.39 -6.35 -0.68
C ALA A 77 12.47 -6.99 0.36
N ALA A 78 12.88 -8.08 1.00
CA ALA A 78 12.14 -8.76 2.06
C ALA A 78 11.97 -7.85 3.29
N SER A 79 13.06 -7.22 3.73
CA SER A 79 13.05 -6.28 4.85
C SER A 79 12.16 -5.07 4.57
N TYR A 80 12.32 -4.45 3.40
CA TYR A 80 11.49 -3.32 2.98
C TYR A 80 10.00 -3.68 2.95
N THR A 81 9.65 -4.81 2.30
CA THR A 81 8.26 -5.27 2.22
C THR A 81 7.64 -5.47 3.60
N ARG A 82 8.40 -6.06 4.53
CA ARG A 82 7.96 -6.25 5.90
C ARG A 82 7.70 -4.91 6.59
N TYR A 83 8.66 -4.00 6.61
CA TYR A 83 8.52 -2.70 7.28
C TYR A 83 7.43 -1.82 6.67
N ALA A 84 7.26 -1.87 5.34
CA ALA A 84 6.21 -1.12 4.65
C ALA A 84 4.79 -1.58 5.02
N ASN A 85 4.61 -2.88 5.28
CA ASN A 85 3.29 -3.45 5.54
C ASN A 85 2.99 -3.64 7.04
N ASP A 86 3.97 -4.00 7.87
CA ASP A 86 3.73 -4.29 9.28
C ASP A 86 3.15 -3.10 10.04
N GLY A 87 3.69 -1.89 9.83
CA GLY A 87 3.16 -0.69 10.46
C GLY A 87 1.69 -0.41 10.10
N LEU A 88 1.33 -0.62 8.83
CA LEU A 88 -0.05 -0.50 8.35
C LEU A 88 -0.96 -1.56 9.01
N LEU A 89 -0.50 -2.80 9.05
CA LEU A 89 -1.24 -3.92 9.60
C LEU A 89 -1.45 -3.78 11.11
N ASP A 90 -0.44 -3.34 11.85
CA ASP A 90 -0.54 -3.09 13.30
C ASP A 90 -1.61 -2.03 13.59
N ARG A 91 -1.63 -0.96 12.79
CA ARG A 91 -2.66 0.09 12.93
C ARG A 91 -4.05 -0.42 12.56
N LEU A 92 -4.16 -1.24 11.53
CA LEU A 92 -5.44 -1.84 11.13
C LEU A 92 -6.01 -2.74 12.25
N VAL A 93 -5.16 -3.57 12.87
CA VAL A 93 -5.55 -4.43 14.00
C VAL A 93 -5.96 -3.57 15.21
N GLU A 94 -5.21 -2.51 15.50
CA GLU A 94 -5.55 -1.58 16.59
C GLU A 94 -6.90 -0.89 16.35
N PHE A 95 -7.14 -0.40 15.14
CA PHE A 95 -8.41 0.22 14.75
C PHE A 95 -9.57 -0.74 14.83
N GLN A 96 -9.41 -1.93 14.29
CA GLN A 96 -10.43 -2.98 14.35
C GLN A 96 -10.79 -3.28 15.81
N ARG A 97 -9.79 -3.43 16.70
CA ARG A 97 -10.03 -3.68 18.12
C ARG A 97 -10.77 -2.53 18.81
N LYS A 98 -10.42 -1.26 18.49
CA LYS A 98 -11.05 -0.08 19.06
C LYS A 98 -12.49 0.13 18.60
N THR A 99 -12.78 -0.21 17.35
CA THR A 99 -14.10 0.02 16.74
C THR A 99 -15.05 -1.17 16.87
N GLY A 100 -14.54 -2.36 17.12
CA GLY A 100 -15.32 -3.60 17.14
C GLY A 100 -15.88 -4.00 15.76
N LEU A 101 -15.41 -3.40 14.66
CA LEU A 101 -15.85 -3.74 13.32
C LEU A 101 -15.50 -5.20 12.99
N THR A 102 -16.44 -5.91 12.40
CA THR A 102 -16.32 -7.33 12.05
C THR A 102 -15.86 -7.57 10.60
N THR A 103 -15.58 -6.51 9.87
CA THR A 103 -15.10 -6.59 8.48
C THR A 103 -13.96 -5.62 8.26
N VAL A 104 -12.87 -6.11 7.68
CA VAL A 104 -11.73 -5.31 7.19
C VAL A 104 -11.55 -5.56 5.70
N ALA A 105 -11.20 -4.53 4.95
CA ALA A 105 -11.01 -4.62 3.51
C ALA A 105 -9.73 -3.90 3.07
N VAL A 106 -9.10 -4.41 2.02
CA VAL A 106 -7.98 -3.77 1.33
C VAL A 106 -8.42 -3.40 -0.07
N ALA A 107 -8.01 -2.23 -0.54
CA ALA A 107 -8.24 -1.76 -1.92
C ALA A 107 -6.98 -1.08 -2.46
N GLY A 108 -6.88 -0.96 -3.78
CA GLY A 108 -5.75 -0.31 -4.46
C GLY A 108 -4.61 -1.28 -4.82
N GLY A 109 -3.65 -0.79 -5.63
CA GLY A 109 -2.59 -1.61 -6.23
C GLY A 109 -1.74 -2.40 -5.23
N VAL A 110 -1.44 -1.80 -4.07
CA VAL A 110 -0.68 -2.47 -3.00
C VAL A 110 -1.44 -3.64 -2.38
N GLY A 111 -2.77 -3.69 -2.53
CA GLY A 111 -3.59 -4.85 -2.17
C GLY A 111 -3.24 -6.15 -2.91
N ALA A 112 -2.43 -6.07 -3.97
CA ALA A 112 -1.87 -7.24 -4.66
C ALA A 112 -0.61 -7.80 -3.99
N ASN A 113 0.04 -7.05 -3.08
CA ASN A 113 1.26 -7.49 -2.41
C ASN A 113 1.03 -8.79 -1.62
N SER A 114 1.84 -9.82 -1.89
CA SER A 114 1.61 -11.14 -1.34
C SER A 114 1.81 -11.19 0.18
N TYR A 115 2.81 -10.50 0.70
CA TYR A 115 3.07 -10.41 2.14
C TYR A 115 1.90 -9.74 2.87
N LEU A 116 1.40 -8.60 2.35
CA LEU A 116 0.24 -7.92 2.92
C LEU A 116 -0.97 -8.85 3.00
N ARG A 117 -1.26 -9.57 1.92
CA ARG A 117 -2.41 -10.48 1.83
C ARG A 117 -2.30 -11.64 2.83
N GLU A 118 -1.13 -12.26 2.92
CA GLU A 118 -0.86 -13.33 3.86
C GLU A 118 -0.99 -12.84 5.31
N GLN A 119 -0.36 -11.73 5.64
CA GLN A 119 -0.41 -11.15 6.98
C GLN A 119 -1.82 -10.68 7.37
N MET A 120 -2.62 -10.20 6.44
CA MET A 120 -4.04 -9.90 6.69
C MET A 120 -4.80 -11.15 7.13
N GLN A 121 -4.61 -12.27 6.45
CA GLN A 121 -5.26 -13.54 6.83
C GLN A 121 -4.78 -13.99 8.22
N LEU A 122 -3.47 -13.99 8.46
CA LEU A 122 -2.88 -14.45 9.72
C LEU A 122 -3.28 -13.58 10.92
N ARG A 123 -3.25 -12.25 10.78
CA ARG A 123 -3.52 -11.33 11.89
C ARG A 123 -4.99 -11.29 12.29
N PHE A 124 -5.90 -11.66 11.40
CA PHE A 124 -7.33 -11.72 11.68
C PHE A 124 -7.89 -13.16 11.78
N ALA A 125 -7.02 -14.18 11.65
CA ALA A 125 -7.41 -15.57 11.91
C ALA A 125 -8.04 -15.69 13.31
N ASP A 126 -9.07 -16.47 13.42
CA ASP A 126 -9.77 -16.82 14.66
C ASP A 126 -10.33 -15.62 15.48
N LYS A 127 -10.39 -14.43 14.89
CA LYS A 127 -10.90 -13.22 15.55
C LYS A 127 -12.37 -12.91 15.20
N GLY A 128 -13.03 -13.76 14.41
CA GLY A 128 -14.39 -13.47 13.94
C GLY A 128 -14.48 -12.26 13.00
N VAL A 129 -13.35 -11.85 12.41
CA VAL A 129 -13.26 -10.71 11.50
C VAL A 129 -13.19 -11.21 10.06
N ARG A 130 -14.12 -10.75 9.24
CA ARG A 130 -14.12 -11.02 7.80
C ARG A 130 -13.05 -10.17 7.11
N VAL A 131 -12.10 -10.81 6.43
CA VAL A 131 -11.10 -10.15 5.61
C VAL A 131 -11.54 -10.14 4.15
N CYS A 132 -11.69 -8.97 3.56
CA CYS A 132 -12.05 -8.78 2.17
C CYS A 132 -10.81 -8.33 1.36
N LEU A 133 -10.35 -9.21 0.49
CA LEU A 133 -9.23 -8.94 -0.42
C LEU A 133 -9.75 -9.01 -1.86
N PRO A 134 -9.47 -7.99 -2.70
CA PRO A 134 -9.88 -8.04 -4.10
C PRO A 134 -9.11 -9.14 -4.84
N VAL A 135 -9.68 -9.65 -5.91
CA VAL A 135 -8.93 -10.50 -6.85
C VAL A 135 -7.80 -9.70 -7.48
N LEU A 136 -6.67 -10.33 -7.78
CA LEU A 136 -5.43 -9.63 -8.13
C LEU A 136 -5.57 -8.65 -9.31
N HIS A 137 -6.29 -9.04 -10.36
CA HIS A 137 -6.49 -8.19 -11.55
C HIS A 137 -7.42 -6.99 -11.32
N LEU A 138 -8.12 -6.93 -10.18
CA LEU A 138 -8.95 -5.78 -9.77
C LEU A 138 -8.29 -4.90 -8.69
N CYS A 139 -7.06 -5.21 -8.29
CA CYS A 139 -6.34 -4.38 -7.30
C CYS A 139 -5.92 -3.02 -7.87
N GLY A 140 -5.54 -2.96 -9.15
CA GLY A 140 -5.19 -1.71 -9.84
C GLY A 140 -6.43 -0.98 -10.36
N ASP A 141 -6.18 0.15 -11.02
CA ASP A 141 -7.23 0.91 -11.70
C ASP A 141 -7.89 0.06 -12.78
N ASN A 142 -9.22 0.02 -12.77
CA ASN A 142 -9.98 -0.75 -13.73
C ASN A 142 -11.36 -0.15 -13.99
N ALA A 143 -11.88 -0.34 -15.19
CA ALA A 143 -13.18 0.19 -15.59
C ALA A 143 -14.36 -0.44 -14.84
N ALA A 144 -14.21 -1.69 -14.37
CA ALA A 144 -15.29 -2.40 -13.69
C ALA A 144 -15.68 -1.73 -12.36
N MET A 145 -14.71 -1.20 -11.58
CA MET A 145 -15.02 -0.48 -10.34
C MET A 145 -15.76 0.82 -10.61
N ILE A 146 -15.43 1.53 -11.70
CA ILE A 146 -16.10 2.77 -12.10
C ILE A 146 -17.52 2.47 -12.60
N ALA A 147 -17.67 1.46 -13.45
CA ALA A 147 -18.97 1.02 -13.96
C ALA A 147 -19.89 0.54 -12.83
N SER A 148 -19.36 -0.23 -11.89
CA SER A 148 -20.10 -0.67 -10.69
C SER A 148 -20.58 0.53 -9.86
N ARG A 149 -19.72 1.50 -9.58
CA ARG A 149 -20.11 2.72 -8.86
C ARG A 149 -21.16 3.51 -9.63
N GLY A 150 -20.96 3.69 -10.93
CA GLY A 150 -21.91 4.37 -11.82
C GLY A 150 -23.28 3.72 -11.82
N TYR A 151 -23.35 2.39 -11.87
CA TYR A 151 -24.61 1.65 -11.80
C TYR A 151 -25.37 1.96 -10.50
N TYR A 152 -24.72 1.89 -9.33
CA TYR A 152 -25.39 2.19 -8.06
C TYR A 152 -25.83 3.64 -7.94
N MET A 153 -25.09 4.59 -8.52
CA MET A 153 -25.50 5.99 -8.59
C MET A 153 -26.73 6.14 -9.48
N PHE A 154 -26.72 5.52 -10.66
CA PHE A 154 -27.83 5.55 -11.60
C PHE A 154 -29.14 5.00 -11.00
N VAL A 155 -29.07 3.84 -10.34
CA VAL A 155 -30.25 3.23 -9.66
C VAL A 155 -30.83 4.14 -8.58
N LYS A 156 -30.00 4.98 -7.94
CA LYS A 156 -30.44 5.97 -6.96
C LYS A 156 -30.94 7.28 -7.59
N GLY A 157 -30.93 7.41 -8.90
CA GLY A 157 -31.28 8.64 -9.61
C GLY A 157 -30.20 9.74 -9.50
N GLU A 158 -29.00 9.40 -9.04
CA GLU A 158 -27.86 10.33 -8.96
C GLU A 158 -27.21 10.47 -10.34
N THR A 159 -27.73 11.38 -11.16
CA THR A 159 -27.20 11.70 -12.49
C THR A 159 -26.61 13.10 -12.50
N ALA A 160 -25.58 13.31 -13.32
CA ALA A 160 -24.97 14.61 -13.49
C ALA A 160 -25.56 15.33 -14.73
N PRO A 161 -25.58 16.67 -14.75
CA PRO A 161 -25.96 17.43 -15.94
C PRO A 161 -24.90 17.28 -17.04
N LEU A 162 -25.29 17.56 -18.30
CA LEU A 162 -24.38 17.53 -19.44
C LEU A 162 -23.22 18.54 -19.36
N THR A 163 -23.30 19.49 -18.42
CA THR A 163 -22.24 20.45 -18.11
C THR A 163 -21.20 19.93 -17.14
N LEU A 164 -21.30 18.66 -16.69
CA LEU A 164 -20.28 18.06 -15.82
C LEU A 164 -18.90 18.15 -16.46
N ASN A 165 -17.96 18.67 -15.69
CA ASN A 165 -16.56 18.75 -16.10
C ASN A 165 -15.66 17.99 -15.12
N ALA A 166 -14.46 17.62 -15.57
CA ALA A 166 -13.46 16.98 -14.72
C ALA A 166 -12.98 17.92 -13.62
N CYS A 167 -12.84 17.40 -12.42
CA CYS A 167 -12.28 18.12 -11.28
C CYS A 167 -11.01 17.37 -10.78
N PRO A 168 -9.80 17.87 -11.08
CA PRO A 168 -8.55 17.15 -10.79
C PRO A 168 -8.21 17.10 -9.29
N THR A 169 -8.78 18.00 -8.49
CA THR A 169 -8.48 18.17 -7.07
C THR A 169 -9.71 18.03 -6.18
N LEU A 170 -10.55 17.03 -6.48
CA LEU A 170 -11.75 16.79 -5.68
C LEU A 170 -11.36 16.35 -4.27
N LYS A 171 -11.79 17.14 -3.26
CA LYS A 171 -11.56 16.80 -1.86
C LYS A 171 -12.51 15.69 -1.39
N LEU A 172 -12.08 14.90 -0.41
CA LEU A 172 -12.96 13.94 0.26
C LEU A 172 -14.13 14.69 0.96
N ARG A 173 -15.28 14.01 1.06
CA ARG A 173 -16.50 14.59 1.66
C ARG A 173 -16.22 15.18 3.04
N GLY A 174 -16.59 16.43 3.22
CA GLY A 174 -16.39 17.24 4.42
C GLY A 174 -16.10 18.69 4.09
N ASP A 175 -15.35 18.94 3.03
CA ASP A 175 -15.15 20.29 2.52
C ASP A 175 -16.17 20.57 1.43
N LYS A 176 -17.15 21.45 1.71
CA LYS A 176 -18.05 21.95 0.65
C LYS A 176 -17.18 22.62 -0.41
N PRO A 177 -17.37 22.31 -1.71
CA PRO A 177 -16.69 23.06 -2.75
C PRO A 177 -17.10 24.53 -2.56
N HIS A 178 -16.12 25.41 -2.40
CA HIS A 178 -16.38 26.83 -2.49
C HIS A 178 -16.93 27.09 -3.91
N ARG A 179 -18.16 27.60 -3.96
CA ARG A 179 -18.83 28.06 -5.18
C ARG A 179 -18.04 29.20 -5.80
#